data_c51daad8ee577d1f8d298a63e490084b
#
_entry.id   c51daad8ee577d1f8d298a63e490084b
#
_cell.length_a   1.000
_cell.length_b   1.000
_cell.length_c   1.000
_cell.angle_alpha   90.00
_cell.angle_beta   90.00
_cell.angle_gamma   90.00
#
_symmetry.space_group_name_H-M   'P 1'
#
loop_
_entity.id
_entity.type
_entity.pdbx_description
1 polymer ?
#
loop_
_entity_poly.entity_id
_entity_poly.type
_entity_poly.pdbx_seq_one_letter_code
_entity_poly.pdbx_strand_id
1 'polypeptide(L)'
;MAVSIMIKRVVKDQGLAQQLAPFIVQLRSLAAVQPGFLTGQTFSCLDCQGEYLVISSWNSMADWNRWLHSEQRLSIQNKIDELLGEKTLYRYYEPVVGGIPPKFNPAP
;
A
#
# COMPACT_ATOMS: atom_id res chain seq x y z
N MET A 1 -17.17 -7.34 0.42
CA MET A 1 -16.84 -6.58 -0.80
C MET A 1 -15.36 -6.31 -0.84
N ALA A 2 -14.72 -6.52 -1.98
CA ALA A 2 -13.29 -6.29 -2.13
C ALA A 2 -12.96 -4.79 -2.00
N VAL A 3 -11.81 -4.52 -1.42
CA VAL A 3 -11.28 -3.16 -1.27
C VAL A 3 -9.90 -3.09 -1.89
N SER A 4 -9.55 -1.91 -2.40
CA SER A 4 -8.22 -1.63 -2.94
C SER A 4 -7.53 -0.60 -2.07
N ILE A 5 -6.31 -0.92 -1.68
CA ILE A 5 -5.50 -0.05 -0.83
C ILE A 5 -4.39 0.53 -1.69
N MET A 6 -4.35 1.85 -1.74
CA MET A 6 -3.29 2.58 -2.43
C MET A 6 -2.25 3.00 -1.40
N ILE A 7 -0.99 2.65 -1.66
CA ILE A 7 0.13 2.92 -0.76
C ILE A 7 1.15 3.72 -1.53
N LYS A 8 1.42 4.94 -1.09
CA LYS A 8 2.34 5.84 -1.78
C LYS A 8 3.60 6.04 -0.96
N ARG A 9 4.76 5.87 -1.60
CA ARG A 9 6.07 6.13 -1.02
C ARG A 9 6.89 7.00 -1.95
N VAL A 10 7.63 7.93 -1.38
CA VAL A 10 8.52 8.81 -2.15
C VAL A 10 9.95 8.59 -1.68
N VAL A 11 10.85 8.34 -2.62
CA VAL A 11 12.26 8.08 -2.37
C VAL A 11 13.08 9.22 -2.99
N LYS A 12 13.95 9.83 -2.19
CA LYS A 12 14.67 11.03 -2.61
C LYS A 12 15.79 10.78 -3.62
N ASP A 13 16.42 9.62 -3.56
CA ASP A 13 17.54 9.30 -4.44
C ASP A 13 17.67 7.80 -4.69
N GLN A 14 18.54 7.45 -5.63
CA GLN A 14 18.76 6.06 -6.05
C GLN A 14 19.33 5.19 -4.93
N GLY A 15 20.18 5.75 -4.08
CA GLY A 15 20.76 5.01 -2.95
C GLY A 15 19.69 4.57 -1.96
N LEU A 16 18.75 5.46 -1.63
CA LEU A 16 17.62 5.12 -0.77
C LEU A 16 16.71 4.10 -1.44
N ALA A 17 16.49 4.20 -2.75
CA ALA A 17 15.70 3.22 -3.48
C ALA A 17 16.31 1.81 -3.37
N GLN A 18 17.62 1.70 -3.47
CA GLN A 18 18.31 0.42 -3.33
C GLN A 18 18.19 -0.14 -1.90
N GLN A 19 18.27 0.73 -0.89
CA GLN A 19 18.10 0.32 0.49
C GLN A 19 16.66 -0.08 0.81
N LEU A 20 15.70 0.55 0.16
CA LEU A 20 14.27 0.28 0.34
C LEU A 20 13.85 -1.06 -0.26
N ALA A 21 14.44 -1.45 -1.39
CA ALA A 21 13.99 -2.60 -2.18
C ALA A 21 13.85 -3.90 -1.37
N PRO A 22 14.82 -4.31 -0.51
CA PRO A 22 14.66 -5.55 0.27
C PRO A 22 13.44 -5.53 1.19
N PHE A 23 13.14 -4.39 1.79
CA PHE A 23 11.98 -4.26 2.68
C PHE A 23 10.67 -4.38 1.91
N ILE A 24 10.61 -3.81 0.71
CA ILE A 24 9.42 -3.93 -0.14
C ILE A 24 9.19 -5.38 -0.55
N VAL A 25 10.25 -6.09 -0.92
CA VAL A 25 10.16 -7.52 -1.26
C VAL A 25 9.64 -8.33 -0.06
N GLN A 26 10.14 -8.06 1.15
CA GLN A 26 9.67 -8.74 2.35
C GLN A 26 8.18 -8.46 2.62
N LEU A 27 7.75 -7.20 2.53
CA LEU A 27 6.36 -6.84 2.73
C LEU A 27 5.44 -7.55 1.73
N ARG A 28 5.83 -7.56 0.46
CA ARG A 28 5.03 -8.22 -0.58
C ARG A 28 4.91 -9.71 -0.34
N SER A 29 6.00 -10.36 0.01
CA SER A 29 6.02 -11.80 0.28
C SER A 29 5.13 -12.17 1.47
N LEU A 30 5.17 -11.37 2.53
CA LEU A 30 4.36 -11.61 3.72
C LEU A 30 2.89 -11.28 3.48
N ALA A 31 2.61 -10.20 2.76
CA ALA A 31 1.23 -9.82 2.44
C ALA A 31 0.54 -10.88 1.58
N ALA A 32 1.25 -11.43 0.62
CA ALA A 32 0.69 -12.39 -0.35
C ALA A 32 0.16 -13.68 0.30
N VAL A 33 0.63 -14.03 1.49
CA VAL A 33 0.17 -15.23 2.21
C VAL A 33 -0.85 -14.93 3.30
N GLN A 34 -1.26 -13.66 3.43
CA GLN A 34 -2.23 -13.28 4.45
C GLN A 34 -3.65 -13.65 4.03
N PRO A 35 -4.51 -14.02 5.00
CA PRO A 35 -5.92 -14.26 4.68
C PRO A 35 -6.56 -13.01 4.07
N GLY A 36 -7.30 -13.22 2.98
CA GLY A 36 -8.02 -12.15 2.32
C GLY A 36 -7.24 -11.36 1.30
N PHE A 37 -5.93 -11.58 1.18
CA PHE A 37 -5.13 -10.96 0.12
C PHE A 37 -5.57 -11.48 -1.26
N LEU A 38 -5.80 -10.56 -2.20
CA LEU A 38 -6.20 -10.91 -3.57
C LEU A 38 -5.08 -10.61 -4.57
N THR A 39 -4.67 -9.36 -4.69
CA THR A 39 -3.64 -8.94 -5.65
C THR A 39 -2.78 -7.82 -5.09
N GLY A 40 -1.59 -7.68 -5.63
CA GLY A 40 -0.72 -6.54 -5.34
C GLY A 40 0.12 -6.20 -6.56
N GLN A 41 0.26 -4.90 -6.84
CA GLN A 41 1.04 -4.42 -7.96
C GLN A 41 1.75 -3.12 -7.56
N THR A 42 2.99 -2.99 -8.00
CA THR A 42 3.81 -1.80 -7.72
C THR A 42 4.04 -1.03 -9.01
N PHE A 43 3.87 0.28 -8.93
CA PHE A 43 4.07 1.19 -10.06
C PHE A 43 5.13 2.22 -9.70
N SER A 44 5.95 2.60 -10.67
CA SER A 44 6.80 3.79 -10.55
C SER A 44 6.13 4.92 -11.33
N CYS A 45 6.25 6.14 -10.79
CA CYS A 45 5.68 7.31 -11.45
C CYS A 45 6.58 7.75 -12.59
N LEU A 46 6.00 7.95 -13.79
CA LEU A 46 6.78 8.33 -14.96
C LEU A 46 7.14 9.82 -14.98
N ASP A 47 6.31 10.65 -14.38
CA ASP A 47 6.47 12.11 -14.34
C ASP A 47 6.72 12.64 -12.92
N CYS A 48 6.92 11.77 -11.95
CA CYS A 48 7.23 12.12 -10.55
C CYS A 48 8.39 11.25 -10.09
N GLN A 49 9.61 11.69 -10.33
CA GLN A 49 10.79 10.90 -10.01
C GLN A 49 10.81 10.52 -8.52
N GLY A 50 11.07 9.24 -8.25
CA GLY A 50 11.17 8.73 -6.88
C GLY A 50 9.86 8.33 -6.25
N GLU A 51 8.73 8.53 -6.91
CA GLU A 51 7.44 8.14 -6.37
C GLU A 51 7.09 6.71 -6.77
N TYR A 52 6.75 5.89 -5.78
CA TYR A 52 6.26 4.53 -5.98
C TYR A 52 4.85 4.40 -5.44
N LEU A 53 4.02 3.69 -6.18
CA LEU A 53 2.64 3.44 -5.82
C LEU A 53 2.41 1.94 -5.79
N VAL A 54 1.88 1.45 -4.67
CA VAL A 54 1.43 0.06 -4.55
C VAL A 54 -0.08 0.06 -4.49
N ILE A 55 -0.71 -0.79 -5.29
CA ILE A 55 -2.14 -1.03 -5.20
C ILE A 55 -2.33 -2.48 -4.83
N SER A 56 -2.89 -2.73 -3.65
CA SER A 56 -3.21 -4.08 -3.19
C SER A 56 -4.71 -4.21 -2.99
N SER A 57 -5.24 -5.38 -3.35
CA SER A 57 -6.67 -5.67 -3.21
C SER A 57 -6.87 -6.75 -2.17
N TRP A 58 -7.90 -6.60 -1.35
CA TRP A 58 -8.22 -7.48 -0.23
C TRP A 58 -9.71 -7.79 -0.24
N ASN A 59 -10.07 -8.97 0.26
CA ASN A 59 -11.48 -9.39 0.32
C ASN A 59 -12.34 -8.43 1.13
N SER A 60 -11.78 -7.83 2.18
CA SER A 60 -12.51 -6.92 3.05
C SER A 60 -11.56 -5.96 3.76
N MET A 61 -12.12 -4.88 4.30
CA MET A 61 -11.37 -3.97 5.17
C MET A 61 -10.87 -4.66 6.43
N ALA A 62 -11.62 -5.63 6.95
CA ALA A 62 -11.20 -6.38 8.14
C ALA A 62 -9.90 -7.15 7.88
N ASP A 63 -9.79 -7.78 6.70
CA ASP A 63 -8.57 -8.50 6.32
C ASP A 63 -7.38 -7.55 6.17
N TRP A 64 -7.59 -6.41 5.52
CA TRP A 64 -6.55 -5.38 5.43
C TRP A 64 -6.13 -4.87 6.80
N ASN A 65 -7.09 -4.55 7.66
CA ASN A 65 -6.80 -4.03 9.00
C ASN A 65 -6.01 -5.03 9.83
N ARG A 66 -6.29 -6.31 9.69
CA ARG A 66 -5.52 -7.36 10.37
C ARG A 66 -4.05 -7.32 9.93
N TRP A 67 -3.81 -7.22 8.64
CA TRP A 67 -2.45 -7.09 8.09
C TRP A 67 -1.80 -5.78 8.50
N LEU A 68 -2.54 -4.68 8.40
CA LEU A 68 -2.05 -3.33 8.74
C LEU A 68 -1.47 -3.28 10.16
N HIS A 69 -2.11 -3.94 11.11
CA HIS A 69 -1.72 -3.94 12.52
C HIS A 69 -0.90 -5.14 12.94
N SER A 70 -0.50 -6.01 12.01
CA SER A 70 0.30 -7.18 12.35
C SER A 70 1.71 -6.78 12.77
N GLU A 71 2.28 -7.51 13.73
CA GLU A 71 3.65 -7.26 14.19
C GLU A 71 4.67 -7.47 13.07
N GLN A 72 4.45 -8.47 12.23
CA GLN A 72 5.33 -8.74 11.09
C GLN A 72 5.41 -7.54 10.16
N ARG A 73 4.26 -6.97 9.83
CA ARG A 73 4.21 -5.80 8.95
C ARG A 73 4.83 -4.57 9.62
N LEU A 74 4.45 -4.32 10.87
CA LEU A 74 4.89 -3.12 11.59
C LEU A 74 6.39 -3.08 11.76
N SER A 75 7.03 -4.21 12.04
CA SER A 75 8.49 -4.27 12.19
C SER A 75 9.21 -3.85 10.92
N ILE A 76 8.69 -4.21 9.74
CA ILE A 76 9.27 -3.84 8.45
C ILE A 76 8.90 -2.40 8.08
N GLN A 77 7.63 -2.03 8.27
CA GLN A 77 7.14 -0.69 7.94
C GLN A 77 7.85 0.39 8.76
N ASN A 78 8.14 0.12 10.03
CA ASN A 78 8.88 1.07 10.85
C ASN A 78 10.30 1.31 10.31
N LYS A 79 10.96 0.28 9.80
CA LYS A 79 12.27 0.41 9.16
C LYS A 79 12.18 1.25 7.88
N ILE A 80 11.12 1.06 7.10
CA ILE A 80 10.87 1.84 5.89
C ILE A 80 10.66 3.31 6.23
N ASP A 81 9.79 3.60 7.20
CA ASP A 81 9.49 4.97 7.61
C ASP A 81 10.75 5.68 8.14
N GLU A 82 11.55 4.98 8.91
CA GLU A 82 12.81 5.48 9.42
C GLU A 82 13.79 5.79 8.29
N LEU A 83 13.91 4.88 7.32
CA LEU A 83 14.78 5.04 6.17
C LEU A 83 14.37 6.23 5.29
N LEU A 84 13.08 6.40 5.05
CA LEU A 84 12.55 7.45 4.19
C LEU A 84 12.43 8.80 4.90
N GLY A 85 12.37 8.80 6.24
CA GLY A 85 12.15 10.02 7.02
C GLY A 85 10.76 10.61 6.88
N GLU A 86 9.84 9.87 6.26
CA GLU A 86 8.48 10.29 6.04
C GLU A 86 7.55 9.10 6.25
N LYS A 87 6.32 9.38 6.65
CA LYS A 87 5.31 8.34 6.80
C LYS A 87 4.75 7.94 5.44
N THR A 88 4.50 6.64 5.28
CA THR A 88 3.81 6.09 4.12
C THR A 88 2.37 6.56 4.14
N LEU A 89 1.84 6.96 2.98
CA LEU A 89 0.47 7.40 2.83
C LEU A 89 -0.41 6.25 2.34
N TYR A 90 -1.60 6.12 2.94
CA TYR A 90 -2.57 5.09 2.58
C TYR A 90 -3.87 5.73 2.14
N ARG A 91 -4.49 5.18 1.08
CA ARG A 91 -5.83 5.54 0.65
C ARG A 91 -6.62 4.29 0.38
N TYR A 92 -7.93 4.37 0.60
CA TYR A 92 -8.83 3.22 0.55
C TYR A 92 -9.88 3.46 -0.51
N TYR A 93 -10.06 2.45 -1.38
CA TYR A 93 -10.96 2.54 -2.52
C TYR A 93 -11.79 1.27 -2.61
N GLU A 94 -12.97 1.40 -3.17
CA GLU A 94 -13.77 0.26 -3.58
C GLU A 94 -14.05 0.34 -5.08
N PRO A 95 -14.22 -0.80 -5.77
CA PRO A 95 -14.54 -0.79 -7.18
C PRO A 95 -15.87 -0.12 -7.46
N VAL A 96 -15.92 0.65 -8.56
CA VAL A 96 -17.15 1.25 -9.06
C VAL A 96 -17.57 0.48 -10.32
N VAL A 97 -18.75 -0.10 -10.29
CA VAL A 97 -19.24 -0.94 -11.38
C VAL A 97 -19.79 -0.06 -12.51
N GLY A 98 -19.36 -0.37 -13.75
CA GLY A 98 -19.93 0.27 -14.94
C GLY A 98 -19.60 1.75 -15.09
N GLY A 99 -18.56 2.25 -14.41
CA GLY A 99 -18.20 3.66 -14.49
C GLY A 99 -19.17 4.60 -13.83
N ILE A 100 -20.01 4.10 -12.93
CA ILE A 100 -20.98 4.92 -12.20
C ILE A 100 -20.22 5.94 -11.33
N PRO A 101 -20.58 7.23 -11.37
CA PRO A 101 -19.92 8.24 -10.56
C PRO A 101 -19.97 7.91 -9.06
N PRO A 102 -18.93 8.28 -8.28
CA PRO A 102 -18.92 8.05 -6.84
C PRO A 102 -20.13 8.68 -6.16
N LYS A 103 -20.64 7.99 -5.15
CA LYS A 103 -21.70 8.53 -4.30
C LYS A 103 -21.09 9.35 -3.18
N PHE A 104 -21.75 10.43 -2.84
CA PHE A 104 -21.39 11.20 -1.67
C PHE A 104 -22.19 10.70 -0.48
N ASN A 105 -21.51 10.38 0.60
CA ASN A 105 -22.18 10.01 1.82
C ASN A 105 -22.69 11.29 2.52
N PRO A 106 -23.86 11.22 3.20
CA PRO A 106 -24.31 12.35 3.98
C PRO A 106 -23.28 12.73 5.03
N ALA A 107 -23.15 14.03 5.32
CA ALA A 107 -22.27 14.48 6.39
C ALA A 107 -22.73 13.88 7.72
N PRO A 108 -21.79 13.43 8.59
CA PRO A 108 -22.14 12.88 9.90
C PRO A 108 -22.75 13.93 10.82
#